data_55350059ef01a635fce42ba501085cb4
#
_entry.id   55350059ef01a635fce42ba501085cb4
#
_cell.length_a   1.000
_cell.length_b   1.000
_cell.length_c   1.000
_cell.angle_alpha   90.00
_cell.angle_beta   90.00
_cell.angle_gamma   90.00
#
_symmetry.space_group_name_H-M   'P 1'
#
loop_
_entity.id
_entity.type
_entity.pdbx_description
1 polymer ?
#
loop_
_entity_poly.entity_id
_entity_poly.type
_entity_poly.pdbx_seq_one_letter_code
_entity_poly.pdbx_strand_id
1 'polypeptide(L)'
;MNANKALKSLFIAVPMLTLAACSSNQGAEEAVDQQTNQQQQEQQQQEQSGVDVGAVERQKTPEEIRAEKVAELRQENMIFFAFDDSRISSEYAQVLAAHADFLVQNPGVTVTIEGHCDERGTPEYNIALGERRAKAVAQYLQNLGVSSSQVTTVSYGEEKPLINASNNDAYAKNRRGVLVY
;
A
#
# COMPACT_ATOMS: atom_id res chain seq x y z
N MET A 1 -33.25 -28.65 -4.04
CA MET A 1 -33.10 -29.79 -3.10
C MET A 1 -31.97 -29.48 -2.16
N ASN A 2 -32.40 -29.22 -0.92
CA ASN A 2 -31.77 -29.55 0.38
C ASN A 2 -30.44 -28.82 0.71
N ALA A 3 -30.33 -28.21 1.79
CA ALA A 3 -31.00 -27.92 3.05
C ALA A 3 -29.93 -27.58 4.09
N ASN A 4 -30.11 -26.45 4.75
CA ASN A 4 -30.00 -26.20 6.19
C ASN A 4 -29.05 -27.02 7.06
N LYS A 5 -28.32 -26.29 7.94
CA LYS A 5 -28.30 -26.44 9.42
C LYS A 5 -27.34 -25.37 9.96
N ALA A 6 -27.76 -24.27 10.54
CA ALA A 6 -28.41 -24.07 11.84
C ALA A 6 -27.55 -24.48 13.05
N LEU A 7 -27.14 -23.44 13.79
CA LEU A 7 -27.31 -23.19 15.20
C LEU A 7 -26.48 -24.00 16.21
N LYS A 8 -25.74 -23.29 17.09
CA LYS A 8 -25.99 -23.38 18.55
C LYS A 8 -25.16 -22.35 19.32
N SER A 9 -25.88 -21.39 19.89
CA SER A 9 -25.48 -20.56 21.03
C SER A 9 -25.25 -21.41 22.26
N LEU A 10 -24.24 -21.11 23.05
CA LEU A 10 -24.10 -21.62 24.40
C LEU A 10 -23.84 -20.43 25.35
N PHE A 11 -24.92 -20.05 26.08
CA PHE A 11 -24.86 -19.16 27.24
C PHE A 11 -24.38 -19.98 28.44
N ILE A 12 -23.35 -19.53 29.12
CA ILE A 12 -23.00 -20.02 30.45
C ILE A 12 -23.21 -18.86 31.43
N ALA A 13 -24.24 -18.98 32.21
CA ALA A 13 -24.52 -18.16 33.39
C ALA A 13 -23.70 -18.66 34.59
N VAL A 14 -23.06 -17.77 35.31
CA VAL A 14 -22.39 -18.04 36.58
C VAL A 14 -23.19 -17.36 37.69
N PRO A 15 -23.62 -18.07 38.74
CA PRO A 15 -24.40 -17.50 39.83
C PRO A 15 -23.51 -16.82 40.89
N MET A 16 -23.96 -15.66 41.36
CA MET A 16 -23.52 -14.99 42.57
C MET A 16 -23.83 -15.83 43.80
N LEU A 17 -22.89 -16.01 44.68
CA LEU A 17 -23.13 -16.45 46.05
C LEU A 17 -22.62 -15.37 47.00
N THR A 18 -23.54 -14.70 47.70
CA THR A 18 -23.30 -13.83 48.82
C THR A 18 -23.30 -14.66 50.11
N LEU A 19 -22.28 -14.51 50.93
CA LEU A 19 -22.31 -14.94 52.33
C LEU A 19 -21.74 -13.82 53.21
N ALA A 20 -22.63 -13.23 53.98
CA ALA A 20 -22.31 -12.33 55.07
C ALA A 20 -22.02 -13.16 56.32
N ALA A 21 -20.91 -12.86 57.02
CA ALA A 21 -20.72 -13.25 58.36
C ALA A 21 -20.00 -12.15 59.14
N CYS A 22 -20.72 -11.47 60.02
CA CYS A 22 -20.18 -10.61 61.05
C CYS A 22 -19.59 -11.47 62.19
N SER A 23 -18.38 -11.17 62.61
CA SER A 23 -17.97 -11.46 63.98
C SER A 23 -16.90 -10.43 64.41
N SER A 24 -17.24 -9.75 65.50
CA SER A 24 -16.43 -8.76 66.16
C SER A 24 -15.23 -9.40 66.87
N ASN A 25 -14.03 -8.84 66.67
CA ASN A 25 -13.00 -8.92 67.71
C ASN A 25 -12.16 -7.62 67.69
N GLN A 26 -12.22 -6.85 68.77
CA GLN A 26 -11.40 -5.68 69.07
C GLN A 26 -10.07 -6.14 69.61
N GLY A 27 -8.98 -5.62 69.00
CA GLY A 27 -7.68 -5.64 69.67
C GLY A 27 -6.54 -6.15 68.80
N ALA A 28 -6.14 -5.42 67.78
CA ALA A 28 -4.80 -5.47 67.11
C ALA A 28 -4.64 -4.37 66.06
N GLU A 29 -4.77 -3.11 66.42
CA GLU A 29 -4.73 -1.99 65.45
C GLU A 29 -3.44 -1.12 65.56
N GLU A 30 -2.33 -1.62 66.04
CA GLU A 30 -1.11 -0.78 66.06
C GLU A 30 0.14 -1.38 65.34
N ALA A 31 0.09 -2.55 64.76
CA ALA A 31 1.25 -3.14 64.12
C ALA A 31 1.20 -3.25 62.57
N VAL A 32 0.08 -2.88 61.92
CA VAL A 32 -0.11 -3.04 60.46
C VAL A 32 0.18 -1.78 59.67
N ASP A 33 0.09 -0.59 60.30
CA ASP A 33 0.29 0.69 59.58
C ASP A 33 1.76 1.02 59.28
N GLN A 34 2.74 0.41 59.93
CA GLN A 34 4.15 0.68 59.60
C GLN A 34 4.70 -0.15 58.44
N GLN A 35 4.13 -1.33 58.16
CA GLN A 35 4.55 -2.14 57.02
C GLN A 35 3.91 -1.75 55.69
N THR A 36 2.71 -1.22 55.71
CA THR A 36 2.01 -0.79 54.48
C THR A 36 2.61 0.51 53.92
N ASN A 37 3.13 1.39 54.78
CA ASN A 37 3.77 2.63 54.34
C ASN A 37 5.17 2.44 53.74
N GLN A 38 5.87 1.38 54.11
CA GLN A 38 7.20 1.10 53.52
C GLN A 38 7.07 0.44 52.14
N GLN A 39 6.06 -0.40 51.91
CA GLN A 39 5.82 -0.98 50.59
C GLN A 39 5.25 0.02 49.56
N GLN A 40 4.50 1.02 50.01
CA GLN A 40 4.02 2.10 49.11
C GLN A 40 5.12 3.13 48.76
N GLN A 41 6.13 3.31 49.61
CA GLN A 41 7.25 4.19 49.27
C GLN A 41 8.29 3.52 48.35
N GLU A 42 8.43 2.21 48.39
CA GLU A 42 9.30 1.47 47.45
C GLU A 42 8.68 1.33 46.07
N GLN A 43 7.34 1.28 45.94
CA GLN A 43 6.66 1.29 44.63
C GLN A 43 6.65 2.66 43.96
N GLN A 44 6.67 3.76 44.70
CA GLN A 44 6.71 5.11 44.10
C GLN A 44 8.13 5.54 43.67
N GLN A 45 9.20 4.87 44.11
CA GLN A 45 10.55 5.13 43.64
C GLN A 45 10.94 4.30 42.40
N GLN A 46 10.17 3.28 42.01
CA GLN A 46 10.41 2.48 40.82
C GLN A 46 9.69 3.03 39.57
N GLU A 47 8.73 3.93 39.73
CA GLU A 47 8.04 4.56 38.58
C GLU A 47 8.73 5.84 38.07
N GLN A 48 9.79 6.33 38.69
CA GLN A 48 10.49 7.55 38.27
C GLN A 48 11.86 7.33 37.63
N SER A 49 12.21 6.09 37.37
CA SER A 49 13.29 5.71 36.47
C SER A 49 12.69 5.57 35.05
N GLY A 50 12.14 6.68 34.52
CA GLY A 50 11.84 6.83 33.11
C GLY A 50 13.14 6.64 32.34
N VAL A 51 13.39 5.42 31.87
CA VAL A 51 14.34 5.20 30.81
C VAL A 51 13.81 6.01 29.64
N ASP A 52 14.44 7.14 29.38
CA ASP A 52 14.34 7.82 28.10
C ASP A 52 14.85 6.84 27.04
N VAL A 53 13.96 5.98 26.58
CA VAL A 53 14.14 5.17 25.37
C VAL A 53 14.09 6.22 24.26
N GLY A 54 15.23 6.88 24.04
CA GLY A 54 15.45 7.64 22.83
C GLY A 54 14.89 6.80 21.71
N ALA A 55 13.99 7.38 20.92
CA ALA A 55 13.28 6.69 19.87
C ALA A 55 14.28 5.90 19.05
N VAL A 56 14.39 4.59 19.29
CA VAL A 56 15.16 3.69 18.45
C VAL A 56 14.43 3.74 17.11
N GLU A 57 14.99 4.50 16.18
CA GLU A 57 14.49 4.61 14.83
C GLU A 57 14.43 3.20 14.26
N ARG A 58 13.24 2.65 14.20
CA ARG A 58 13.00 1.28 13.74
C ARG A 58 13.51 1.19 12.31
N GLN A 59 14.51 0.38 12.07
CA GLN A 59 14.98 0.09 10.72
C GLN A 59 13.82 -0.51 9.93
N LYS A 60 13.53 0.09 8.76
CA LYS A 60 12.49 -0.40 7.85
C LYS A 60 12.86 -1.78 7.33
N THR A 61 11.86 -2.63 7.21
CA THR A 61 12.04 -3.94 6.60
C THR A 61 12.28 -3.79 5.08
N PRO A 62 12.91 -4.77 4.42
CA PRO A 62 13.08 -4.76 2.97
C PRO A 62 11.75 -4.62 2.21
N GLU A 63 10.66 -5.13 2.78
CA GLU A 63 9.31 -5.01 2.20
C GLU A 63 8.77 -3.59 2.31
N GLU A 64 8.94 -2.94 3.45
CA GLU A 64 8.56 -1.53 3.65
C GLU A 64 9.33 -0.60 2.71
N ILE A 65 10.65 -0.81 2.55
CA ILE A 65 11.48 -0.04 1.62
C ILE A 65 10.99 -0.21 0.18
N ARG A 66 10.65 -1.44 -0.22
CA ARG A 66 10.09 -1.74 -1.55
C ARG A 66 8.75 -1.06 -1.76
N ALA A 67 7.84 -1.13 -0.78
CA ALA A 67 6.52 -0.51 -0.86
C ALA A 67 6.63 1.01 -0.99
N GLU A 68 7.52 1.65 -0.25
CA GLU A 68 7.80 3.10 -0.38
C GLU A 68 8.33 3.45 -1.77
N LYS A 69 9.26 2.65 -2.30
CA LYS A 69 9.79 2.91 -3.65
C LYS A 69 8.72 2.76 -4.72
N VAL A 70 7.82 1.78 -4.60
CA VAL A 70 6.65 1.67 -5.49
C VAL A 70 5.74 2.88 -5.36
N ALA A 71 5.51 3.38 -4.14
CA ALA A 71 4.68 4.58 -3.92
C ALA A 71 5.31 5.83 -4.55
N GLU A 72 6.62 5.98 -4.51
CA GLU A 72 7.37 7.04 -5.20
C GLU A 72 7.22 6.93 -6.73
N LEU A 73 7.48 5.75 -7.28
CA LEU A 73 7.40 5.50 -8.72
C LEU A 73 5.98 5.73 -9.29
N ARG A 74 4.94 5.49 -8.48
CA ARG A 74 3.56 5.77 -8.88
C ARG A 74 3.24 7.24 -9.09
N GLN A 75 4.06 8.16 -8.60
CA GLN A 75 3.88 9.60 -8.80
C GLN A 75 4.32 10.04 -10.19
N GLU A 76 5.29 9.35 -10.79
CA GLU A 76 5.83 9.63 -12.13
C GLU A 76 5.68 8.42 -13.06
N ASN A 77 4.49 7.85 -13.12
CA ASN A 77 4.22 6.61 -13.85
C ASN A 77 3.57 6.81 -15.22
N MET A 78 3.49 8.06 -15.72
CA MET A 78 2.82 8.38 -16.99
C MET A 78 3.80 8.87 -18.04
N ILE A 79 3.71 8.30 -19.22
CA ILE A 79 4.49 8.66 -20.42
C ILE A 79 3.52 9.21 -21.45
N PHE A 80 3.65 10.46 -21.84
CA PHE A 80 2.75 11.09 -22.81
C PHE A 80 3.30 10.99 -24.23
N PHE A 81 2.37 10.93 -25.20
CA PHE A 81 2.69 10.75 -26.63
C PHE A 81 2.14 11.88 -27.49
N ALA A 82 2.83 12.14 -28.57
CA ALA A 82 2.34 13.03 -29.60
C ALA A 82 1.07 12.46 -30.28
N PHE A 83 0.39 13.30 -31.05
CA PHE A 83 -0.76 12.86 -31.83
C PHE A 83 -0.32 11.80 -32.87
N ASP A 84 -1.06 10.70 -32.89
CA ASP A 84 -0.83 9.57 -33.80
C ASP A 84 0.60 8.99 -33.73
N ASP A 85 1.23 9.07 -32.56
CA ASP A 85 2.63 8.61 -32.35
C ASP A 85 2.69 7.66 -31.16
N SER A 86 3.64 6.72 -31.24
CA SER A 86 4.02 5.80 -30.16
C SER A 86 5.51 5.88 -29.80
N ARG A 87 6.26 6.86 -30.32
CA ARG A 87 7.66 7.08 -29.97
C ARG A 87 7.76 7.74 -28.61
N ILE A 88 8.68 7.23 -27.79
CA ILE A 88 8.94 7.76 -26.46
C ILE A 88 9.86 8.99 -26.62
N SER A 89 9.44 10.13 -26.05
CA SER A 89 10.27 11.32 -25.98
C SER A 89 11.44 11.11 -25.02
N SER A 90 12.60 11.71 -25.33
CA SER A 90 13.80 11.64 -24.48
C SER A 90 13.60 12.22 -23.08
N GLU A 91 12.61 13.07 -22.87
CA GLU A 91 12.25 13.61 -21.55
C GLU A 91 11.85 12.52 -20.53
N TYR A 92 11.32 11.36 -21.01
CA TYR A 92 10.95 10.25 -20.16
C TYR A 92 12.09 9.26 -19.86
N ALA A 93 13.29 9.49 -20.37
CA ALA A 93 14.40 8.57 -20.20
C ALA A 93 14.77 8.35 -18.73
N GLN A 94 14.79 9.41 -17.92
CA GLN A 94 15.11 9.30 -16.49
C GLN A 94 14.01 8.60 -15.70
N VAL A 95 12.74 8.91 -15.99
CA VAL A 95 11.58 8.25 -15.37
C VAL A 95 11.62 6.75 -15.65
N LEU A 96 11.77 6.38 -16.92
CA LEU A 96 11.82 4.97 -17.32
C LEU A 96 13.05 4.25 -16.78
N ALA A 97 14.20 4.93 -16.66
CA ALA A 97 15.38 4.37 -16.02
C ALA A 97 15.13 4.06 -14.53
N ALA A 98 14.47 4.95 -13.78
CA ALA A 98 14.14 4.70 -12.37
C ALA A 98 13.20 3.49 -12.19
N HIS A 99 12.21 3.33 -13.07
CA HIS A 99 11.35 2.16 -13.09
C HIS A 99 12.11 0.89 -13.44
N ALA A 100 13.00 0.95 -14.45
CA ALA A 100 13.80 -0.19 -14.87
C ALA A 100 14.75 -0.66 -13.75
N ASP A 101 15.47 0.27 -13.12
CA ASP A 101 16.39 -0.01 -12.01
C ASP A 101 15.67 -0.71 -10.85
N PHE A 102 14.47 -0.23 -10.52
CA PHE A 102 13.66 -0.86 -9.48
C PHE A 102 13.24 -2.29 -9.86
N LEU A 103 12.76 -2.51 -11.08
CA LEU A 103 12.32 -3.83 -11.56
C LEU A 103 13.49 -4.82 -11.66
N VAL A 104 14.65 -4.40 -12.15
CA VAL A 104 15.85 -5.23 -12.23
C VAL A 104 16.32 -5.67 -10.84
N GLN A 105 16.27 -4.78 -9.85
CA GLN A 105 16.64 -5.11 -8.46
C GLN A 105 15.58 -5.95 -7.73
N ASN A 106 14.35 -6.04 -8.26
CA ASN A 106 13.22 -6.74 -7.64
C ASN A 106 12.57 -7.73 -8.64
N PRO A 107 13.21 -8.86 -8.95
CA PRO A 107 12.71 -9.80 -9.99
C PRO A 107 11.32 -10.39 -9.72
N GLY A 108 10.85 -10.37 -8.48
CA GLY A 108 9.51 -10.81 -8.10
C GLY A 108 8.41 -9.77 -8.29
N VAL A 109 8.76 -8.54 -8.67
CA VAL A 109 7.79 -7.47 -8.94
C VAL A 109 7.44 -7.47 -10.41
N THR A 110 6.15 -7.30 -10.72
CA THR A 110 5.63 -7.17 -12.09
C THR A 110 5.01 -5.79 -12.29
N VAL A 111 5.01 -5.32 -13.52
CA VAL A 111 4.39 -4.07 -13.94
C VAL A 111 3.47 -4.33 -15.14
N THR A 112 2.27 -3.74 -15.11
CA THR A 112 1.38 -3.69 -16.27
C THR A 112 1.50 -2.32 -16.92
N ILE A 113 1.74 -2.28 -18.22
CA ILE A 113 1.80 -1.05 -19.00
C ILE A 113 0.49 -0.90 -19.76
N GLU A 114 -0.26 0.12 -19.39
CA GLU A 114 -1.53 0.46 -20.02
C GLU A 114 -1.33 1.51 -21.12
N GLY A 115 -1.83 1.24 -22.33
CA GLY A 115 -1.77 2.18 -23.44
C GLY A 115 -3.12 2.84 -23.71
N HIS A 116 -3.11 4.17 -23.82
CA HIS A 116 -4.31 4.98 -23.98
C HIS A 116 -4.20 5.94 -25.16
N CYS A 117 -5.36 6.32 -25.71
CA CYS A 117 -5.51 7.28 -26.80
C CYS A 117 -6.48 8.39 -26.43
N ASP A 118 -6.51 9.45 -27.21
CA ASP A 118 -7.60 10.39 -27.21
C ASP A 118 -8.77 9.84 -28.09
N GLU A 119 -9.94 10.45 -28.01
CA GLU A 119 -11.18 10.00 -28.66
C GLU A 119 -11.21 10.14 -30.19
N ARG A 120 -10.17 10.69 -30.81
CA ARG A 120 -10.12 10.90 -32.25
C ARG A 120 -9.67 9.65 -32.97
N GLY A 121 -10.45 9.23 -33.96
CA GLY A 121 -10.21 8.00 -34.72
C GLY A 121 -11.34 7.00 -34.55
N THR A 122 -11.08 5.75 -34.92
CA THR A 122 -12.02 4.66 -34.63
C THR A 122 -11.56 3.87 -33.38
N PRO A 123 -12.48 3.25 -32.63
CA PRO A 123 -12.13 2.43 -31.47
C PRO A 123 -11.08 1.37 -31.78
N GLU A 124 -11.20 0.67 -32.90
CA GLU A 124 -10.26 -0.38 -33.32
C GLU A 124 -8.87 0.19 -33.59
N TYR A 125 -8.81 1.36 -34.25
CA TYR A 125 -7.55 2.05 -34.49
C TYR A 125 -6.89 2.48 -33.18
N ASN A 126 -7.66 3.05 -32.24
CA ASN A 126 -7.19 3.52 -30.95
C ASN A 126 -6.74 2.36 -30.05
N ILE A 127 -7.40 1.21 -30.10
CA ILE A 127 -6.90 -0.02 -29.42
C ILE A 127 -5.53 -0.41 -29.97
N ALA A 128 -5.37 -0.45 -31.29
CA ALA A 128 -4.09 -0.80 -31.92
C ALA A 128 -2.98 0.23 -31.62
N LEU A 129 -3.31 1.53 -31.59
CA LEU A 129 -2.38 2.60 -31.27
C LEU A 129 -1.97 2.55 -29.77
N GLY A 130 -2.92 2.33 -28.87
CA GLY A 130 -2.66 2.13 -27.46
C GLY A 130 -1.75 0.93 -27.20
N GLU A 131 -1.96 -0.17 -27.92
CA GLU A 131 -1.09 -1.35 -27.85
C GLU A 131 0.34 -1.03 -28.31
N ARG A 132 0.52 -0.28 -29.41
CA ARG A 132 1.84 0.17 -29.87
C ARG A 132 2.55 1.01 -28.81
N ARG A 133 1.83 1.93 -28.14
CA ARG A 133 2.36 2.75 -27.05
C ARG A 133 2.80 1.93 -25.86
N ALA A 134 1.96 1.00 -25.38
CA ALA A 134 2.31 0.10 -24.30
C ALA A 134 3.53 -0.76 -24.64
N LYS A 135 3.58 -1.32 -25.86
CA LYS A 135 4.73 -2.10 -26.33
C LYS A 135 6.01 -1.27 -26.45
N ALA A 136 5.93 -0.02 -26.85
CA ALA A 136 7.10 0.87 -26.91
C ALA A 136 7.70 1.08 -25.52
N VAL A 137 6.88 1.33 -24.50
CA VAL A 137 7.35 1.45 -23.10
C VAL A 137 7.92 0.12 -22.60
N ALA A 138 7.25 -1.01 -22.87
CA ALA A 138 7.73 -2.35 -22.51
C ALA A 138 9.11 -2.64 -23.10
N GLN A 139 9.28 -2.38 -24.39
CA GLN A 139 10.55 -2.58 -25.09
C GLN A 139 11.66 -1.66 -24.53
N TYR A 140 11.32 -0.44 -24.16
CA TYR A 140 12.27 0.48 -23.54
C TYR A 140 12.80 -0.06 -22.21
N LEU A 141 11.90 -0.54 -21.33
CA LEU A 141 12.27 -1.16 -20.06
C LEU A 141 13.11 -2.43 -20.26
N GLN A 142 12.74 -3.28 -21.22
CA GLN A 142 13.50 -4.49 -21.55
C GLN A 142 14.90 -4.16 -22.08
N ASN A 143 15.06 -3.11 -22.87
CA ASN A 143 16.36 -2.64 -23.33
C ASN A 143 17.25 -2.15 -22.17
N LEU A 144 16.65 -1.72 -21.05
CA LEU A 144 17.33 -1.39 -19.80
C LEU A 144 17.55 -2.60 -18.87
N GLY A 145 17.22 -3.81 -19.31
CA GLY A 145 17.51 -5.06 -18.58
C GLY A 145 16.34 -5.65 -17.80
N VAL A 146 15.14 -5.07 -17.88
CA VAL A 146 13.95 -5.65 -17.24
C VAL A 146 13.53 -6.94 -17.94
N SER A 147 13.26 -7.99 -17.17
CA SER A 147 12.81 -9.27 -17.72
C SER A 147 11.43 -9.13 -18.39
N SER A 148 11.26 -9.77 -19.54
CA SER A 148 9.96 -9.82 -20.21
C SER A 148 8.85 -10.46 -19.35
N SER A 149 9.20 -11.34 -18.42
CA SER A 149 8.27 -11.95 -17.49
C SER A 149 7.70 -10.98 -16.43
N GLN A 150 8.37 -9.84 -16.23
CA GLN A 150 7.94 -8.80 -15.30
C GLN A 150 6.99 -7.79 -15.95
N VAL A 151 6.85 -7.81 -17.29
CA VAL A 151 6.15 -6.74 -18.02
C VAL A 151 4.96 -7.31 -18.77
N THR A 152 3.78 -6.78 -18.48
CA THR A 152 2.54 -7.07 -19.22
C THR A 152 2.07 -5.80 -19.93
N THR A 153 1.50 -5.92 -21.12
CA THR A 153 0.95 -4.77 -21.86
C THR A 153 -0.55 -4.94 -22.08
N VAL A 154 -1.30 -3.86 -21.89
CA VAL A 154 -2.74 -3.80 -22.12
C VAL A 154 -3.06 -2.50 -22.87
N SER A 155 -3.96 -2.54 -23.85
CA SER A 155 -4.50 -1.33 -24.47
C SER A 155 -5.94 -1.13 -24.06
N TYR A 156 -6.26 0.10 -23.68
CA TYR A 156 -7.62 0.57 -23.49
C TYR A 156 -8.09 1.49 -24.61
N GLY A 157 -7.21 1.80 -25.57
CA GLY A 157 -7.57 2.75 -26.61
C GLY A 157 -8.10 4.06 -26.01
N GLU A 158 -9.28 4.47 -26.42
CA GLU A 158 -9.98 5.66 -25.91
C GLU A 158 -10.92 5.40 -24.73
N GLU A 159 -11.14 4.13 -24.35
CA GLU A 159 -12.19 3.73 -23.39
C GLU A 159 -11.95 4.22 -21.94
N LYS A 160 -10.71 4.55 -21.60
CA LYS A 160 -10.36 5.04 -20.26
C LYS A 160 -9.67 6.41 -20.34
N PRO A 161 -10.41 7.49 -20.64
CA PRO A 161 -9.84 8.82 -20.67
C PRO A 161 -9.40 9.26 -19.26
N LEU A 162 -8.26 9.95 -19.17
CA LEU A 162 -7.82 10.63 -17.94
C LEU A 162 -8.64 11.89 -17.71
N ILE A 163 -8.95 12.60 -18.79
CA ILE A 163 -9.78 13.82 -18.79
C ILE A 163 -10.91 13.62 -19.80
N ASN A 164 -12.13 13.63 -19.31
CA ASN A 164 -13.31 13.51 -20.14
C ASN A 164 -13.74 14.90 -20.67
N ALA A 165 -13.02 15.39 -21.69
CA ALA A 165 -13.31 16.65 -22.37
C ALA A 165 -12.76 16.61 -23.80
N SER A 166 -13.47 17.25 -24.73
CA SER A 166 -13.15 17.31 -26.17
C SER A 166 -12.39 18.60 -26.51
N ASN A 167 -11.15 18.70 -26.00
CA ASN A 167 -10.24 19.81 -26.31
C ASN A 167 -8.78 19.33 -26.38
N ASN A 168 -7.91 20.18 -26.93
CA ASN A 168 -6.50 19.81 -27.16
C ASN A 168 -5.74 19.45 -25.88
N ASP A 169 -6.01 20.10 -24.76
CA ASP A 169 -5.35 19.83 -23.49
C ASP A 169 -5.76 18.47 -22.93
N ALA A 170 -7.06 18.14 -22.98
CA ALA A 170 -7.56 16.82 -22.61
C ALA A 170 -6.99 15.72 -23.52
N TYR A 171 -7.00 15.95 -24.82
CA TYR A 171 -6.42 15.00 -25.78
C TYR A 171 -4.93 14.73 -25.48
N ALA A 172 -4.15 15.77 -25.20
CA ALA A 172 -2.73 15.60 -24.85
C ALA A 172 -2.54 14.73 -23.59
N LYS A 173 -3.40 14.88 -22.58
CA LYS A 173 -3.37 14.09 -21.36
C LYS A 173 -3.87 12.65 -21.54
N ASN A 174 -4.81 12.44 -22.47
CA ASN A 174 -5.35 11.12 -22.75
C ASN A 174 -4.37 10.24 -23.54
N ARG A 175 -3.52 10.83 -24.40
CA ARG A 175 -2.48 10.10 -25.14
C ARG A 175 -1.31 9.71 -24.25
N ARG A 176 -1.43 8.61 -23.52
CA ARG A 176 -0.45 8.20 -22.53
C ARG A 176 -0.20 6.70 -22.46
N GLY A 177 0.93 6.33 -21.92
CA GLY A 177 1.21 5.02 -21.33
C GLY A 177 1.28 5.15 -19.82
N VAL A 178 0.76 4.18 -19.07
CA VAL A 178 0.77 4.19 -17.60
C VAL A 178 1.44 2.92 -17.09
N LEU A 179 2.39 3.06 -16.17
CA LEU A 179 3.01 1.93 -15.49
C LEU A 179 2.25 1.65 -14.18
N VAL A 180 1.67 0.45 -14.06
CA VAL A 180 0.83 0.03 -12.93
C VAL A 180 1.48 -1.15 -12.22
N TYR A 181 1.82 -0.97 -10.94
CA TYR A 181 2.42 -1.98 -10.05
C TYR A 181 1.37 -2.66 -9.17
#